data_cbd5efff47f7de9d1103497dd322b336
#
_entry.id   cbd5efff47f7de9d1103497dd322b336
#
_cell.length_a   1.000
_cell.length_b   1.000
_cell.length_c   1.000
_cell.angle_alpha   90.00
_cell.angle_beta   90.00
_cell.angle_gamma   90.00
#
_symmetry.space_group_name_H-M   'P 1'
#
loop_
_entity.id
_entity.type
_entity.pdbx_description
1 polymer ?
#
loop_
_entity_poly.entity_id
_entity_poly.type
_entity_poly.pdbx_seq_one_letter_code
_entity_poly.pdbx_strand_id
1 'polypeptide(L)'
;MKTGAALLILLILAALAAPLILPEPDALDLAARFAAPSLEHPLGTDELGRDLAARLLSGGRISLAVAMATALLSALIGTLIGLVAGYHGGRLDAVLMRLTDGVMALPLLPLLIVLAAADPAKLGIAPEAMQSEGFAVGRLVVIIACIGWTTVARLVRASALSVRSRDYVRAAVCLGAPSWRIMLRHVLPNIASPMVVATTLSVGNIILIESALSFLGLGIRPPLASWGNMLTGAMDVVWSNPALAVWPGAAIFLTVLGFNLLGDGLQKRLNPRKNAI
;
A
#
# COMPACT_ATOMS: atom_id res chain seq x y z
N MET A 1 8.10 -17.86 -2.96
CA MET A 1 8.27 -17.20 -1.66
C MET A 1 9.70 -16.71 -1.43
N LYS A 2 10.73 -17.57 -1.48
CA LYS A 2 12.13 -17.13 -1.23
C LYS A 2 12.58 -16.03 -2.18
N THR A 3 12.29 -16.13 -3.47
CA THR A 3 12.64 -15.12 -4.49
C THR A 3 11.94 -13.79 -4.26
N GLY A 4 10.62 -13.79 -3.99
CA GLY A 4 9.89 -12.55 -3.71
C GLY A 4 10.36 -11.88 -2.41
N ALA A 5 10.59 -12.67 -1.35
CA ALA A 5 11.14 -12.14 -0.09
C ALA A 5 12.55 -11.57 -0.29
N ALA A 6 13.45 -12.28 -1.01
CA ALA A 6 14.80 -11.79 -1.27
C ALA A 6 14.79 -10.47 -2.06
N LEU A 7 13.93 -10.38 -3.09
CA LEU A 7 13.78 -9.15 -3.87
C LEU A 7 13.32 -7.97 -3.02
N LEU A 8 12.27 -8.17 -2.20
CA LEU A 8 11.76 -7.12 -1.31
C LEU A 8 12.78 -6.71 -0.24
N ILE A 9 13.48 -7.67 0.36
CA ILE A 9 14.55 -7.40 1.34
C ILE A 9 15.64 -6.56 0.68
N LEU A 10 16.07 -6.91 -0.52
CA LEU A 10 17.07 -6.14 -1.26
C LEU A 10 16.61 -4.70 -1.50
N LEU A 11 15.40 -4.50 -2.00
CA LEU A 11 14.84 -3.18 -2.27
C LEU A 11 14.70 -2.34 -0.98
N ILE A 12 14.22 -2.95 0.11
CA ILE A 12 14.08 -2.28 1.40
C ILE A 12 15.46 -1.91 1.97
N LEU A 13 16.41 -2.82 1.95
CA LEU A 13 17.77 -2.55 2.44
C LEU A 13 18.46 -1.47 1.61
N ALA A 14 18.33 -1.50 0.28
CA ALA A 14 18.85 -0.44 -0.60
C ALA A 14 18.24 0.92 -0.26
N ALA A 15 16.90 0.98 -0.11
CA ALA A 15 16.23 2.21 0.27
C ALA A 15 16.64 2.74 1.65
N LEU A 16 16.86 1.86 2.63
CA LEU A 16 17.28 2.25 3.99
C LEU A 16 18.76 2.67 4.03
N ALA A 17 19.62 2.07 3.21
CA ALA A 17 21.05 2.40 3.15
C ALA A 17 21.34 3.68 2.36
N ALA A 18 20.41 4.15 1.53
CA ALA A 18 20.58 5.30 0.65
C ALA A 18 21.17 6.55 1.35
N PRO A 19 20.65 7.02 2.51
CA PRO A 19 21.16 8.23 3.15
C PRO A 19 22.58 8.09 3.74
N LEU A 20 23.10 6.87 3.82
CA LEU A 20 24.45 6.59 4.30
C LEU A 20 25.50 6.58 3.17
N ILE A 21 25.06 6.37 1.93
CA ILE A 21 25.95 6.08 0.79
C ILE A 21 25.83 7.13 -0.30
N LEU A 22 24.65 7.73 -0.48
CA LEU A 22 24.34 8.64 -1.57
C LEU A 22 24.20 10.09 -1.07
N PRO A 23 24.39 11.09 -1.94
CA PRO A 23 24.19 12.48 -1.60
C PRO A 23 22.72 12.76 -1.21
N GLU A 24 22.49 13.98 -0.72
CA GLU A 24 21.14 14.44 -0.40
C GLU A 24 20.25 14.40 -1.65
N PRO A 25 19.07 13.75 -1.60
CA PRO A 25 18.24 13.50 -2.79
C PRO A 25 17.67 14.77 -3.43
N ASP A 26 17.61 15.87 -2.68
CA ASP A 26 17.06 17.15 -3.13
C ASP A 26 18.13 18.23 -3.37
N ALA A 27 19.41 17.87 -3.24
CA ALA A 27 20.52 18.76 -3.56
C ALA A 27 20.48 19.17 -5.05
N LEU A 28 20.44 20.48 -5.31
CA LEU A 28 20.35 21.05 -6.65
C LEU A 28 21.76 21.35 -7.20
N ASP A 29 22.04 20.82 -8.38
CA ASP A 29 23.23 21.18 -9.16
C ASP A 29 22.88 21.46 -10.62
N LEU A 30 22.55 22.71 -10.92
CA LEU A 30 22.15 23.11 -12.25
C LEU A 30 23.29 22.97 -13.31
N ALA A 31 24.53 22.84 -12.88
CA ALA A 31 25.64 22.57 -13.79
C ALA A 31 25.69 21.12 -14.25
N ALA A 32 25.16 20.20 -13.42
CA ALA A 32 25.09 18.77 -13.69
C ALA A 32 23.71 18.30 -14.22
N ARG A 33 22.92 19.19 -14.85
CA ARG A 33 21.61 18.84 -15.41
C ARG A 33 21.74 17.76 -16.50
N PHE A 34 20.93 16.71 -16.38
CA PHE A 34 20.92 15.57 -17.32
C PHE A 34 22.28 14.93 -17.52
N ALA A 35 23.16 14.96 -16.51
CA ALA A 35 24.46 14.32 -16.58
C ALA A 35 24.27 12.79 -16.76
N ALA A 36 25.14 12.23 -17.59
CA ALA A 36 25.18 10.79 -17.81
C ALA A 36 25.62 10.04 -16.56
N PRO A 37 25.31 8.74 -16.43
CA PRO A 37 25.78 7.90 -15.34
C PRO A 37 27.30 7.99 -15.16
N SER A 38 27.74 8.21 -13.90
CA SER A 38 29.15 8.35 -13.51
C SER A 38 29.37 7.72 -12.12
N LEU A 39 30.63 7.77 -11.62
CA LEU A 39 30.92 7.33 -10.25
C LEU A 39 30.27 8.24 -9.18
N GLU A 40 30.13 9.53 -9.48
CA GLU A 40 29.47 10.50 -8.60
C GLU A 40 27.94 10.40 -8.69
N HIS A 41 27.41 10.11 -9.88
CA HIS A 41 25.98 9.97 -10.16
C HIS A 41 25.71 8.61 -10.81
N PRO A 42 25.54 7.52 -10.03
CA PRO A 42 25.45 6.14 -10.57
C PRO A 42 24.36 5.92 -11.61
N LEU A 43 23.24 6.64 -11.51
CA LEU A 43 22.12 6.59 -12.48
C LEU A 43 21.99 7.88 -13.30
N GLY A 44 22.95 8.81 -13.16
CA GLY A 44 22.86 10.16 -13.75
C GLY A 44 22.05 11.12 -12.89
N THR A 45 21.67 12.25 -13.48
CA THR A 45 20.95 13.34 -12.81
C THR A 45 19.66 13.71 -13.55
N ASP A 46 18.74 14.38 -12.85
CA ASP A 46 17.48 14.85 -13.41
C ASP A 46 17.57 16.28 -14.02
N GLU A 47 16.40 16.87 -14.34
CA GLU A 47 16.28 18.22 -14.91
C GLU A 47 16.75 19.35 -14.00
N LEU A 48 16.93 19.09 -12.71
CA LEU A 48 17.45 20.04 -11.71
C LEU A 48 18.87 19.69 -11.26
N GLY A 49 19.50 18.69 -11.89
CA GLY A 49 20.83 18.19 -11.53
C GLY A 49 20.86 17.36 -10.24
N ARG A 50 19.71 16.92 -9.75
CA ARG A 50 19.63 16.07 -8.54
C ARG A 50 20.01 14.63 -8.89
N ASP A 51 20.72 13.96 -7.98
CA ASP A 51 21.14 12.57 -8.16
C ASP A 51 19.92 11.61 -8.28
N LEU A 52 19.84 10.91 -9.42
CA LEU A 52 18.71 10.04 -9.71
C LEU A 52 18.69 8.79 -8.82
N ALA A 53 19.86 8.24 -8.44
CA ALA A 53 19.93 7.08 -7.54
C ALA A 53 19.49 7.46 -6.12
N ALA A 54 19.93 8.60 -5.61
CA ALA A 54 19.53 9.11 -4.31
C ALA A 54 18.02 9.35 -4.25
N ARG A 55 17.43 9.97 -5.28
CA ARG A 55 15.98 10.19 -5.38
C ARG A 55 15.19 8.89 -5.53
N LEU A 56 15.66 7.94 -6.32
CA LEU A 56 15.02 6.65 -6.54
C LEU A 56 14.90 5.86 -5.22
N LEU A 57 15.97 5.81 -4.45
CA LEU A 57 16.00 5.06 -3.19
C LEU A 57 15.28 5.80 -2.06
N SER A 58 15.41 7.13 -1.98
CA SER A 58 14.65 7.94 -1.03
C SER A 58 13.14 7.87 -1.34
N GLY A 59 12.75 8.02 -2.61
CA GLY A 59 11.37 7.84 -3.07
C GLY A 59 10.82 6.45 -2.74
N GLY A 60 11.67 5.42 -2.82
CA GLY A 60 11.33 4.07 -2.42
C GLY A 60 10.93 3.96 -0.94
N ARG A 61 11.62 4.68 -0.04
CA ARG A 61 11.25 4.72 1.40
C ARG A 61 9.85 5.27 1.59
N ILE A 62 9.53 6.37 0.90
CA ILE A 62 8.22 7.03 1.00
C ILE A 62 7.13 6.14 0.40
N SER A 63 7.29 5.66 -0.84
CA SER A 63 6.31 4.81 -1.52
C SER A 63 6.04 3.51 -0.76
N LEU A 64 7.09 2.85 -0.24
CA LEU A 64 6.94 1.64 0.58
C LEU A 64 6.26 1.94 1.93
N ALA A 65 6.63 3.04 2.61
CA ALA A 65 6.01 3.42 3.88
C ALA A 65 4.51 3.71 3.72
N VAL A 66 4.13 4.48 2.68
CA VAL A 66 2.72 4.74 2.35
C VAL A 66 1.98 3.44 2.08
N ALA A 67 2.55 2.57 1.24
CA ALA A 67 1.89 1.32 0.87
C ALA A 67 1.70 0.37 2.07
N MET A 68 2.71 0.23 2.91
CA MET A 68 2.64 -0.62 4.12
C MET A 68 1.65 -0.05 5.14
N ALA A 69 1.72 1.25 5.44
CA ALA A 69 0.80 1.90 6.38
C ALA A 69 -0.65 1.79 5.90
N THR A 70 -0.89 2.04 4.60
CA THR A 70 -2.22 1.91 3.99
C THR A 70 -2.74 0.48 4.04
N ALA A 71 -1.89 -0.52 3.71
CA ALA A 71 -2.28 -1.92 3.74
C ALA A 71 -2.66 -2.36 5.16
N LEU A 72 -1.89 -1.95 6.17
CA LEU A 72 -2.18 -2.25 7.57
C LEU A 72 -3.47 -1.58 8.06
N LEU A 73 -3.69 -0.31 7.72
CA LEU A 73 -4.91 0.41 8.08
C LEU A 73 -6.14 -0.20 7.40
N SER A 74 -6.03 -0.50 6.11
CA SER A 74 -7.08 -1.19 5.34
C SER A 74 -7.38 -2.58 5.89
N ALA A 75 -6.35 -3.33 6.26
CA ALA A 75 -6.50 -4.65 6.88
C ALA A 75 -7.19 -4.55 8.25
N LEU A 76 -6.84 -3.56 9.06
CA LEU A 76 -7.48 -3.34 10.37
C LEU A 76 -8.98 -3.03 10.21
N ILE A 77 -9.31 -2.02 9.41
CA ILE A 77 -10.72 -1.60 9.18
C ILE A 77 -11.51 -2.75 8.54
N GLY A 78 -10.98 -3.36 7.49
CA GLY A 78 -11.63 -4.45 6.78
C GLY A 78 -11.82 -5.69 7.66
N THR A 79 -10.85 -6.00 8.52
CA THR A 79 -10.96 -7.12 9.47
C THR A 79 -12.06 -6.86 10.51
N LEU A 80 -12.14 -5.66 11.08
CA LEU A 80 -13.19 -5.32 12.03
C LEU A 80 -14.57 -5.44 11.41
N ILE A 81 -14.79 -4.84 10.25
CA ILE A 81 -16.08 -4.87 9.54
C ILE A 81 -16.41 -6.30 9.10
N GLY A 82 -15.48 -6.99 8.45
CA GLY A 82 -15.71 -8.34 7.95
C GLY A 82 -15.94 -9.38 9.05
N LEU A 83 -15.21 -9.27 10.18
CA LEU A 83 -15.37 -10.15 11.33
C LEU A 83 -16.75 -9.97 11.97
N VAL A 84 -17.15 -8.71 12.21
CA VAL A 84 -18.46 -8.39 12.79
C VAL A 84 -19.58 -8.86 11.86
N ALA A 85 -19.50 -8.58 10.56
CA ALA A 85 -20.49 -9.00 9.57
C ALA A 85 -20.59 -10.54 9.50
N GLY A 86 -19.46 -11.24 9.32
CA GLY A 86 -19.43 -12.69 9.18
C GLY A 86 -19.83 -13.45 10.45
N TYR A 87 -19.47 -12.93 11.63
CA TYR A 87 -19.83 -13.59 12.88
C TYR A 87 -21.32 -13.43 13.23
N HIS A 88 -21.88 -12.21 13.17
CA HIS A 88 -23.28 -11.98 13.55
C HIS A 88 -24.25 -12.43 12.47
N GLY A 89 -23.95 -12.19 11.20
CA GLY A 89 -24.86 -12.51 10.10
C GLY A 89 -26.12 -11.64 10.09
N GLY A 90 -27.16 -12.11 9.40
CA GLY A 90 -28.49 -11.49 9.39
C GLY A 90 -28.51 -10.05 8.87
N ARG A 91 -29.28 -9.17 9.53
CA ARG A 91 -29.47 -7.77 9.12
C ARG A 91 -28.16 -6.94 9.22
N LEU A 92 -27.34 -7.18 10.25
CA LEU A 92 -26.09 -6.47 10.44
C LEU A 92 -25.11 -6.77 9.30
N ASP A 93 -24.97 -8.04 8.95
CA ASP A 93 -24.19 -8.46 7.77
C ASP A 93 -24.70 -7.80 6.49
N ALA A 94 -26.02 -7.83 6.26
CA ALA A 94 -26.62 -7.23 5.08
C ALA A 94 -26.32 -5.73 4.97
N VAL A 95 -26.43 -4.98 6.06
CA VAL A 95 -26.13 -3.52 6.08
C VAL A 95 -24.65 -3.25 5.81
N LEU A 96 -23.75 -3.94 6.53
CA LEU A 96 -22.31 -3.75 6.37
C LEU A 96 -21.83 -4.12 4.96
N MET A 97 -22.37 -5.18 4.37
CA MET A 97 -22.03 -5.57 3.00
C MET A 97 -22.64 -4.64 1.96
N ARG A 98 -23.85 -4.12 2.16
CA ARG A 98 -24.41 -3.08 1.27
C ARG A 98 -23.56 -1.81 1.25
N LEU A 99 -23.06 -1.39 2.42
CA LEU A 99 -22.10 -0.28 2.49
C LEU A 99 -20.81 -0.61 1.72
N THR A 100 -20.25 -1.80 1.95
CA THR A 100 -19.05 -2.27 1.24
C THR A 100 -19.27 -2.31 -0.27
N ASP A 101 -20.41 -2.85 -0.71
CA ASP A 101 -20.78 -2.92 -2.13
C ASP A 101 -20.97 -1.54 -2.74
N GLY A 102 -21.58 -0.60 -1.99
CA GLY A 102 -21.74 0.80 -2.42
C GLY A 102 -20.40 1.49 -2.67
N VAL A 103 -19.43 1.32 -1.76
CA VAL A 103 -18.08 1.86 -1.95
C VAL A 103 -17.39 1.22 -3.16
N MET A 104 -17.52 -0.08 -3.35
CA MET A 104 -16.89 -0.80 -4.48
C MET A 104 -17.58 -0.53 -5.83
N ALA A 105 -18.81 -0.06 -5.85
CA ALA A 105 -19.51 0.31 -7.08
C ALA A 105 -19.01 1.64 -7.67
N LEU A 106 -18.32 2.46 -6.88
CA LEU A 106 -17.75 3.71 -7.35
C LEU A 106 -16.45 3.46 -8.12
N PRO A 107 -16.22 4.16 -9.24
CA PRO A 107 -14.98 4.02 -9.98
C PRO A 107 -13.80 4.52 -9.13
N LEU A 108 -12.84 3.61 -8.88
CA LEU A 108 -11.76 3.78 -7.90
C LEU A 108 -10.97 5.08 -8.11
N LEU A 109 -10.37 5.27 -9.31
CA LEU A 109 -9.50 6.42 -9.56
C LEU A 109 -10.25 7.76 -9.49
N PRO A 110 -11.42 7.97 -10.13
CA PRO A 110 -12.21 9.18 -9.95
C PRO A 110 -12.53 9.49 -8.50
N LEU A 111 -12.91 8.49 -7.71
CA LEU A 111 -13.21 8.70 -6.28
C LEU A 111 -11.97 9.14 -5.51
N LEU A 112 -10.83 8.50 -5.74
CA LEU A 112 -9.56 8.88 -5.10
C LEU A 112 -9.11 10.28 -5.51
N ILE A 113 -9.28 10.67 -6.78
CA ILE A 113 -8.97 12.01 -7.28
C ILE A 113 -9.81 13.05 -6.54
N VAL A 114 -11.12 12.83 -6.40
CA VAL A 114 -12.01 13.76 -5.67
C VAL A 114 -11.61 13.87 -4.20
N LEU A 115 -11.31 12.76 -3.54
CA LEU A 115 -10.86 12.77 -2.14
C LEU A 115 -9.49 13.47 -1.99
N ALA A 116 -8.57 13.24 -2.93
CA ALA A 116 -7.25 13.87 -2.91
C ALA A 116 -7.29 15.36 -3.29
N ALA A 117 -8.27 15.79 -4.06
CA ALA A 117 -8.49 17.20 -4.40
C ALA A 117 -9.22 17.98 -3.29
N ALA A 118 -9.83 17.29 -2.32
CA ALA A 118 -10.52 17.97 -1.21
C ALA A 118 -9.54 18.82 -0.40
N ASP A 119 -9.93 20.06 -0.12
CA ASP A 119 -9.12 21.01 0.64
C ASP A 119 -9.15 20.69 2.15
N PRO A 120 -8.00 20.32 2.77
CA PRO A 120 -7.96 20.01 4.19
C PRO A 120 -8.27 21.20 5.11
N ALA A 121 -8.09 22.44 4.63
CA ALA A 121 -8.42 23.63 5.40
C ALA A 121 -9.92 23.72 5.71
N LYS A 122 -10.78 23.22 4.80
CA LYS A 122 -12.22 23.12 5.01
C LYS A 122 -12.63 22.12 6.08
N LEU A 123 -11.72 21.23 6.46
CA LEU A 123 -11.88 20.27 7.56
C LEU A 123 -11.33 20.80 8.88
N GLY A 124 -10.91 22.08 8.93
CA GLY A 124 -10.37 22.71 10.14
C GLY A 124 -8.91 22.34 10.43
N ILE A 125 -8.16 21.82 9.46
CA ILE A 125 -6.74 21.49 9.61
C ILE A 125 -5.93 22.79 9.43
N ALA A 126 -5.07 23.07 10.42
CA ALA A 126 -4.24 24.27 10.42
C ALA A 126 -3.25 24.29 9.24
N PRO A 127 -2.99 25.45 8.61
CA PRO A 127 -2.09 25.57 7.47
C PRO A 127 -0.66 25.07 7.76
N GLU A 128 -0.18 25.27 8.99
CA GLU A 128 1.15 24.83 9.43
C GLU A 128 1.27 23.30 9.43
N ALA A 129 0.22 22.61 9.86
CA ALA A 129 0.16 21.14 9.84
C ALA A 129 0.18 20.59 8.41
N MET A 130 -0.48 21.29 7.46
CA MET A 130 -0.54 20.88 6.05
C MET A 130 0.81 20.94 5.32
N GLN A 131 1.77 21.74 5.81
CA GLN A 131 3.10 21.87 5.24
C GLN A 131 4.05 20.76 5.69
N SER A 132 3.67 19.95 6.67
CA SER A 132 4.52 18.87 7.16
C SER A 132 4.53 17.69 6.20
N GLU A 133 5.70 17.06 6.03
CA GLU A 133 5.88 15.84 5.24
C GLU A 133 4.99 14.70 5.78
N GLY A 134 4.91 14.58 7.11
CA GLY A 134 4.09 13.58 7.78
C GLY A 134 2.60 13.73 7.46
N PHE A 135 2.11 14.97 7.32
CA PHE A 135 0.73 15.21 6.91
C PHE A 135 0.47 14.74 5.47
N ALA A 136 1.38 15.05 4.53
CA ALA A 136 1.23 14.64 3.13
C ALA A 136 1.15 13.11 3.01
N VAL A 137 2.07 12.40 3.68
CA VAL A 137 2.10 10.93 3.74
C VAL A 137 0.83 10.40 4.42
N GLY A 138 0.49 10.91 5.61
CA GLY A 138 -0.68 10.46 6.39
C GLY A 138 -2.00 10.67 5.66
N ARG A 139 -2.16 11.82 4.99
CA ARG A 139 -3.32 12.13 4.16
C ARG A 139 -3.51 11.09 3.06
N LEU A 140 -2.44 10.76 2.33
CA LEU A 140 -2.50 9.79 1.25
C LEU A 140 -2.84 8.39 1.77
N VAL A 141 -2.26 7.99 2.90
CA VAL A 141 -2.59 6.73 3.60
C VAL A 141 -4.08 6.65 3.92
N VAL A 142 -4.64 7.70 4.52
CA VAL A 142 -6.07 7.74 4.89
C VAL A 142 -6.96 7.68 3.66
N ILE A 143 -6.68 8.48 2.62
CA ILE A 143 -7.47 8.51 1.39
C ILE A 143 -7.55 7.13 0.74
N ILE A 144 -6.41 6.46 0.56
CA ILE A 144 -6.38 5.14 -0.07
C ILE A 144 -7.03 4.10 0.86
N ALA A 145 -6.80 4.17 2.16
CA ALA A 145 -7.38 3.23 3.13
C ALA A 145 -8.90 3.35 3.22
N CYS A 146 -9.48 4.55 3.01
CA CYS A 146 -10.94 4.76 2.99
C CYS A 146 -11.67 3.88 1.95
N ILE A 147 -10.95 3.36 0.97
CA ILE A 147 -11.51 2.47 -0.08
C ILE A 147 -10.92 1.07 0.04
N GLY A 148 -9.62 0.97 0.34
CA GLY A 148 -8.87 -0.29 0.34
C GLY A 148 -9.35 -1.36 1.32
N TRP A 149 -10.05 -0.97 2.40
CA TRP A 149 -10.59 -1.88 3.40
C TRP A 149 -11.67 -2.84 2.86
N THR A 150 -12.36 -2.48 1.78
CA THR A 150 -13.53 -3.19 1.26
C THR A 150 -13.22 -4.62 0.81
N THR A 151 -12.10 -4.81 0.12
CA THR A 151 -11.62 -6.14 -0.33
C THR A 151 -11.30 -7.04 0.85
N VAL A 152 -10.62 -6.51 1.86
CA VAL A 152 -10.28 -7.25 3.08
C VAL A 152 -11.56 -7.61 3.86
N ALA A 153 -12.51 -6.68 3.98
CA ALA A 153 -13.78 -6.92 4.66
C ALA A 153 -14.55 -8.10 4.06
N ARG A 154 -14.66 -8.18 2.73
CA ARG A 154 -15.32 -9.29 2.05
C ARG A 154 -14.62 -10.63 2.28
N LEU A 155 -13.29 -10.66 2.21
CA LEU A 155 -12.51 -11.86 2.44
C LEU A 155 -12.64 -12.35 3.89
N VAL A 156 -12.50 -11.44 4.84
CA VAL A 156 -12.61 -11.74 6.27
C VAL A 156 -14.01 -12.21 6.61
N ARG A 157 -15.05 -11.56 6.07
CA ARG A 157 -16.45 -12.01 6.22
C ARG A 157 -16.66 -13.43 5.73
N ALA A 158 -16.22 -13.75 4.52
CA ALA A 158 -16.36 -15.10 3.95
C ALA A 158 -15.65 -16.16 4.81
N SER A 159 -14.47 -15.85 5.30
CA SER A 159 -13.68 -16.71 6.20
C SER A 159 -14.37 -16.87 7.56
N ALA A 160 -14.89 -15.78 8.14
CA ALA A 160 -15.57 -15.78 9.45
C ALA A 160 -16.89 -16.59 9.40
N LEU A 161 -17.65 -16.49 8.32
CA LEU A 161 -18.84 -17.33 8.10
C LEU A 161 -18.51 -18.82 8.11
N SER A 162 -17.42 -19.22 7.45
CA SER A 162 -16.95 -20.61 7.43
C SER A 162 -16.49 -21.09 8.81
N VAL A 163 -15.76 -20.24 9.56
CA VAL A 163 -15.26 -20.60 10.89
C VAL A 163 -16.38 -20.64 11.92
N ARG A 164 -17.35 -19.72 11.85
CA ARG A 164 -18.52 -19.68 12.76
C ARG A 164 -19.29 -20.99 12.80
N SER A 165 -19.36 -21.73 11.70
CA SER A 165 -20.09 -23.01 11.61
C SER A 165 -19.34 -24.20 12.20
N ARG A 166 -18.08 -24.04 12.67
CA ARG A 166 -17.27 -25.12 13.23
C ARG A 166 -17.72 -25.53 14.62
N ASP A 167 -17.59 -26.81 14.95
CA ASP A 167 -18.09 -27.39 16.20
C ASP A 167 -17.49 -26.76 17.45
N TYR A 168 -16.19 -26.41 17.44
CA TYR A 168 -15.55 -25.76 18.58
C TYR A 168 -16.09 -24.36 18.82
N VAL A 169 -16.55 -23.63 17.78
CA VAL A 169 -17.19 -22.33 17.95
C VAL A 169 -18.60 -22.51 18.53
N ARG A 170 -19.36 -23.51 18.04
CA ARG A 170 -20.68 -23.85 18.58
C ARG A 170 -20.58 -24.26 20.04
N ALA A 171 -19.59 -25.09 20.41
CA ALA A 171 -19.36 -25.48 21.77
C ALA A 171 -19.08 -24.26 22.69
N ALA A 172 -18.27 -23.30 22.22
CA ALA A 172 -18.01 -22.06 22.97
C ALA A 172 -19.28 -21.22 23.18
N VAL A 173 -20.19 -21.18 22.18
CA VAL A 173 -21.50 -20.53 22.32
C VAL A 173 -22.36 -21.25 23.36
N CYS A 174 -22.43 -22.59 23.33
CA CYS A 174 -23.20 -23.39 24.28
C CYS A 174 -22.68 -23.23 25.73
N LEU A 175 -21.39 -22.99 25.90
CA LEU A 175 -20.75 -22.69 27.20
C LEU A 175 -20.98 -21.24 27.66
N GLY A 176 -21.74 -20.42 26.92
CA GLY A 176 -22.08 -19.06 27.31
C GLY A 176 -20.96 -18.04 27.08
N ALA A 177 -19.96 -18.33 26.24
CA ALA A 177 -18.90 -17.37 25.95
C ALA A 177 -19.48 -16.14 25.21
N PRO A 178 -19.12 -14.90 25.59
CA PRO A 178 -19.60 -13.69 24.93
C PRO A 178 -19.02 -13.57 23.51
N SER A 179 -19.81 -12.99 22.59
CA SER A 179 -19.49 -12.89 21.15
C SER A 179 -18.09 -12.29 20.87
N TRP A 180 -17.70 -11.22 21.59
CA TRP A 180 -16.39 -10.60 21.41
C TRP A 180 -15.22 -11.56 21.72
N ARG A 181 -15.37 -12.40 22.78
CA ARG A 181 -14.37 -13.42 23.14
C ARG A 181 -14.27 -14.50 22.09
N ILE A 182 -15.43 -14.94 21.56
CA ILE A 182 -15.47 -15.93 20.47
C ILE A 182 -14.81 -15.36 19.21
N MET A 183 -15.14 -14.12 18.81
CA MET A 183 -14.54 -13.46 17.66
C MET A 183 -13.02 -13.37 17.77
N LEU A 184 -12.51 -12.86 18.92
CA LEU A 184 -11.06 -12.63 19.09
C LEU A 184 -10.27 -13.90 19.36
N ARG A 185 -10.83 -14.88 20.07
CA ARG A 185 -10.07 -16.06 20.53
C ARG A 185 -10.28 -17.30 19.66
N HIS A 186 -11.42 -17.39 18.97
CA HIS A 186 -11.77 -18.57 18.18
C HIS A 186 -11.88 -18.28 16.68
N VAL A 187 -12.38 -17.12 16.27
CA VAL A 187 -12.57 -16.79 14.85
C VAL A 187 -11.31 -16.14 14.27
N LEU A 188 -10.87 -15.03 14.83
CA LEU A 188 -9.78 -14.22 14.30
C LEU A 188 -8.46 -15.02 14.10
N PRO A 189 -7.99 -15.86 15.03
CA PRO A 189 -6.77 -16.63 14.81
C PRO A 189 -6.89 -17.64 13.64
N ASN A 190 -8.10 -18.17 13.42
CA ASN A 190 -8.35 -19.15 12.36
C ASN A 190 -8.50 -18.51 10.97
N ILE A 191 -8.75 -17.22 10.89
CA ILE A 191 -8.81 -16.45 9.62
C ILE A 191 -7.53 -15.63 9.38
N ALA A 192 -6.57 -15.65 10.28
CA ALA A 192 -5.32 -14.88 10.15
C ALA A 192 -4.54 -15.23 8.87
N SER A 193 -4.52 -16.51 8.51
CA SER A 193 -3.82 -16.99 7.31
C SER A 193 -4.31 -16.32 6.01
N PRO A 194 -5.59 -16.42 5.62
CA PRO A 194 -6.10 -15.71 4.43
C PRO A 194 -5.98 -14.19 4.55
N MET A 195 -6.10 -13.63 5.75
CA MET A 195 -5.95 -12.21 5.99
C MET A 195 -4.53 -11.72 5.68
N VAL A 196 -3.50 -12.39 6.18
CA VAL A 196 -2.09 -12.05 5.91
C VAL A 196 -1.78 -12.12 4.42
N VAL A 197 -2.26 -13.16 3.73
CA VAL A 197 -2.08 -13.29 2.27
C VAL A 197 -2.72 -12.11 1.54
N ALA A 198 -3.98 -11.80 1.84
CA ALA A 198 -4.69 -10.70 1.20
C ALA A 198 -4.02 -9.34 1.45
N THR A 199 -3.59 -9.08 2.69
CA THR A 199 -2.87 -7.85 3.03
C THR A 199 -1.56 -7.75 2.28
N THR A 200 -0.80 -8.85 2.15
CA THR A 200 0.46 -8.87 1.39
C THR A 200 0.24 -8.54 -0.09
N LEU A 201 -0.79 -9.14 -0.71
CA LEU A 201 -1.13 -8.87 -2.11
C LEU A 201 -1.66 -7.44 -2.32
N SER A 202 -2.38 -6.88 -1.34
CA SER A 202 -2.90 -5.52 -1.43
C SER A 202 -1.79 -4.46 -1.44
N VAL A 203 -0.62 -4.70 -0.83
CA VAL A 203 0.51 -3.76 -0.86
C VAL A 203 0.92 -3.45 -2.30
N GLY A 204 1.02 -4.45 -3.18
CA GLY A 204 1.35 -4.23 -4.58
C GLY A 204 0.35 -3.32 -5.30
N ASN A 205 -0.95 -3.54 -5.10
CA ASN A 205 -1.99 -2.68 -5.66
C ASN A 205 -1.95 -1.25 -5.09
N ILE A 206 -1.68 -1.11 -3.80
CA ILE A 206 -1.59 0.20 -3.14
C ILE A 206 -0.40 1.00 -3.69
N ILE A 207 0.75 0.36 -3.96
CA ILE A 207 1.89 1.01 -4.61
C ILE A 207 1.50 1.58 -5.99
N LEU A 208 0.76 0.82 -6.79
CA LEU A 208 0.28 1.30 -8.09
C LEU A 208 -0.68 2.49 -7.94
N ILE A 209 -1.59 2.45 -6.97
CA ILE A 209 -2.53 3.54 -6.68
C ILE A 209 -1.79 4.78 -6.16
N GLU A 210 -0.85 4.62 -5.21
CA GLU A 210 0.00 5.70 -4.70
C GLU A 210 0.76 6.36 -5.85
N SER A 211 1.42 5.55 -6.67
CA SER A 211 2.21 6.03 -7.79
C SER A 211 1.35 6.76 -8.82
N ALA A 212 0.13 6.27 -9.11
CA ALA A 212 -0.79 6.94 -10.01
C ALA A 212 -1.27 8.29 -9.45
N LEU A 213 -1.62 8.37 -8.15
CA LEU A 213 -2.01 9.63 -7.51
C LEU A 213 -0.86 10.63 -7.44
N SER A 214 0.34 10.18 -7.10
CA SER A 214 1.54 11.01 -7.05
C SER A 214 1.94 11.49 -8.44
N PHE A 215 1.84 10.63 -9.47
CA PHE A 215 2.03 10.98 -10.87
C PHE A 215 1.06 12.07 -11.35
N LEU A 216 -0.20 12.02 -10.92
CA LEU A 216 -1.20 13.05 -11.22
C LEU A 216 -1.05 14.33 -10.36
N GLY A 217 -0.03 14.43 -9.51
CA GLY A 217 0.21 15.57 -8.63
C GLY A 217 -0.72 15.67 -7.41
N LEU A 218 -1.51 14.61 -7.17
CA LEU A 218 -2.49 14.54 -6.07
C LEU A 218 -1.98 13.75 -4.85
N GLY A 219 -0.82 13.09 -4.99
CA GLY A 219 -0.15 12.32 -3.94
C GLY A 219 0.99 13.09 -3.27
N ILE A 220 2.13 12.45 -3.19
CA ILE A 220 3.37 13.03 -2.68
C ILE A 220 3.87 14.09 -3.64
N ARG A 221 4.20 15.26 -3.11
CA ARG A 221 4.66 16.42 -3.89
C ARG A 221 6.13 16.75 -3.59
N PRO A 222 6.86 17.34 -4.55
CA PRO A 222 8.19 17.89 -4.28
C PRO A 222 8.17 18.86 -3.08
N PRO A 223 9.27 18.92 -2.29
CA PRO A 223 10.57 18.31 -2.55
C PRO A 223 10.61 16.80 -2.32
N LEU A 224 9.73 16.21 -1.50
CA LEU A 224 9.71 14.78 -1.23
C LEU A 224 9.68 13.97 -2.51
N ALA A 225 10.61 13.01 -2.62
CA ALA A 225 10.60 12.05 -3.70
C ALA A 225 9.63 10.89 -3.40
N SER A 226 8.87 10.46 -4.42
CA SER A 226 8.21 9.15 -4.49
C SER A 226 8.38 8.59 -5.90
N TRP A 227 8.26 7.29 -6.08
CA TRP A 227 8.37 6.73 -7.43
C TRP A 227 7.33 7.30 -8.40
N GLY A 228 6.13 7.61 -7.89
CA GLY A 228 5.06 8.21 -8.70
C GLY A 228 5.38 9.62 -9.16
N ASN A 229 5.86 10.51 -8.27
CA ASN A 229 6.16 11.89 -8.66
C ASN A 229 7.43 12.01 -9.51
N MET A 230 8.37 11.06 -9.40
CA MET A 230 9.52 10.99 -10.32
C MET A 230 9.08 10.73 -11.76
N LEU A 231 8.02 9.94 -11.96
CA LEU A 231 7.45 9.74 -13.30
C LEU A 231 6.82 11.02 -13.88
N THR A 232 6.24 11.88 -13.04
CA THR A 232 5.70 13.18 -13.48
C THR A 232 6.81 14.05 -14.10
N GLY A 233 7.94 14.20 -13.39
CA GLY A 233 9.09 14.97 -13.91
C GLY A 233 9.72 14.36 -15.17
N ALA A 234 9.59 13.06 -15.36
CA ALA A 234 10.13 12.37 -16.54
C ALA A 234 9.28 12.56 -17.81
N MET A 235 8.01 12.95 -17.72
CA MET A 235 7.08 13.02 -18.86
C MET A 235 7.57 13.93 -19.99
N ASP A 236 8.05 15.12 -19.64
CA ASP A 236 8.44 16.12 -20.64
C ASP A 236 9.73 15.79 -21.37
N VAL A 237 10.54 14.90 -20.76
CA VAL A 237 11.88 14.55 -21.25
C VAL A 237 12.05 13.07 -21.56
N VAL A 238 10.96 12.30 -21.58
CA VAL A 238 11.01 10.84 -21.78
C VAL A 238 11.66 10.42 -23.11
N TRP A 239 11.52 11.22 -24.15
CA TRP A 239 12.12 10.94 -25.45
C TRP A 239 13.62 11.27 -25.54
N SER A 240 14.09 12.23 -24.74
CA SER A 240 15.52 12.61 -24.70
C SER A 240 16.27 11.86 -23.61
N ASN A 241 15.64 11.62 -22.45
CA ASN A 241 16.23 10.98 -21.28
C ASN A 241 15.29 9.90 -20.69
N PRO A 242 15.10 8.78 -21.39
CA PRO A 242 14.16 7.73 -20.96
C PRO A 242 14.51 7.11 -19.59
N ALA A 243 15.75 7.18 -19.17
CA ALA A 243 16.22 6.67 -17.88
C ALA A 243 15.42 7.25 -16.69
N LEU A 244 15.00 8.52 -16.78
CA LEU A 244 14.22 9.21 -15.74
C LEU A 244 12.85 8.54 -15.50
N ALA A 245 12.26 7.90 -16.50
CA ALA A 245 11.01 7.14 -16.38
C ALA A 245 11.27 5.64 -16.11
N VAL A 246 12.30 5.07 -16.75
CA VAL A 246 12.59 3.63 -16.66
C VAL A 246 12.94 3.20 -15.24
N TRP A 247 13.78 3.95 -14.52
CA TRP A 247 14.20 3.57 -13.19
C TRP A 247 13.06 3.57 -12.15
N PRO A 248 12.25 4.62 -11.99
CA PRO A 248 11.11 4.56 -11.07
C PRO A 248 10.05 3.55 -11.52
N GLY A 249 9.80 3.41 -12.83
CA GLY A 249 8.91 2.39 -13.37
C GLY A 249 9.39 0.96 -13.05
N ALA A 250 10.70 0.69 -13.20
CA ALA A 250 11.29 -0.60 -12.84
C ALA A 250 11.20 -0.86 -11.32
N ALA A 251 11.42 0.14 -10.48
CA ALA A 251 11.31 0.02 -9.04
C ALA A 251 9.86 -0.34 -8.62
N ILE A 252 8.86 0.34 -9.19
CA ILE A 252 7.44 0.01 -8.98
C ILE A 252 7.17 -1.43 -9.43
N PHE A 253 7.57 -1.80 -10.64
CA PHE A 253 7.35 -3.14 -11.20
C PHE A 253 7.97 -4.23 -10.33
N LEU A 254 9.24 -4.09 -9.96
CA LEU A 254 9.96 -5.07 -9.13
C LEU A 254 9.34 -5.21 -7.74
N THR A 255 8.87 -4.11 -7.16
CA THR A 255 8.23 -4.13 -5.86
C THR A 255 6.87 -4.83 -5.91
N VAL A 256 6.04 -4.53 -6.90
CA VAL A 256 4.75 -5.21 -7.14
C VAL A 256 4.97 -6.70 -7.39
N LEU A 257 5.93 -7.05 -8.24
CA LEU A 257 6.30 -8.44 -8.49
C LEU A 257 6.75 -9.14 -7.20
N GLY A 258 7.57 -8.48 -6.40
CA GLY A 258 8.06 -9.01 -5.12
C GLY A 258 6.92 -9.33 -4.15
N PHE A 259 5.97 -8.41 -3.96
CA PHE A 259 4.81 -8.63 -3.09
C PHE A 259 3.87 -9.70 -3.62
N ASN A 260 3.63 -9.78 -4.93
CA ASN A 260 2.83 -10.84 -5.54
C ASN A 260 3.48 -12.22 -5.34
N LEU A 261 4.78 -12.37 -5.64
CA LEU A 261 5.51 -13.62 -5.40
C LEU A 261 5.55 -14.03 -3.92
N LEU A 262 5.62 -13.05 -3.02
CA LEU A 262 5.55 -13.29 -1.58
C LEU A 262 4.16 -13.76 -1.17
N GLY A 263 3.10 -13.07 -1.62
CA GLY A 263 1.71 -13.41 -1.33
C GLY A 263 1.33 -14.80 -1.83
N ASP A 264 1.67 -15.14 -3.06
CA ASP A 264 1.47 -16.48 -3.64
C ASP A 264 2.21 -17.56 -2.85
N GLY A 265 3.44 -17.25 -2.45
CA GLY A 265 4.24 -18.16 -1.64
C GLY A 265 3.66 -18.38 -0.23
N LEU A 266 3.11 -17.34 0.39
CA LEU A 266 2.41 -17.41 1.67
C LEU A 266 1.11 -18.22 1.52
N GLN A 267 0.34 -17.99 0.46
CA GLN A 267 -0.89 -18.73 0.18
C GLN A 267 -0.62 -20.24 0.08
N LYS A 268 0.41 -20.64 -0.67
CA LYS A 268 0.81 -22.06 -0.81
C LYS A 268 1.23 -22.68 0.52
N ARG A 269 1.94 -21.96 1.38
CA ARG A 269 2.38 -22.47 2.70
C ARG A 269 1.25 -22.59 3.70
N LEU A 270 0.36 -21.59 3.73
CA LEU A 270 -0.70 -21.49 4.73
C LEU A 270 -1.95 -22.32 4.35
N ASN A 271 -2.10 -22.69 3.05
CA ASN A 271 -3.19 -23.54 2.54
C ASN A 271 -2.65 -24.78 1.77
N PRO A 272 -1.96 -25.73 2.41
CA PRO A 272 -1.36 -26.87 1.72
C PRO A 272 -2.37 -27.84 1.09
N ARG A 273 -3.63 -27.85 1.55
CA ARG A 273 -4.69 -28.78 1.08
C ARG A 273 -5.24 -28.49 -0.33
N LYS A 274 -4.97 -27.34 -0.94
CA LYS A 274 -5.38 -27.04 -2.33
C LYS A 274 -4.39 -27.54 -3.39
N ASN A 275 -3.20 -28.02 -3.01
CA ASN A 275 -2.15 -28.43 -3.93
C ASN A 275 -1.97 -29.98 -4.00
N ALA A 276 -2.91 -30.74 -3.47
CA ALA A 276 -2.92 -32.21 -3.46
C ALA A 276 -3.98 -32.80 -4.40
N ILE A 277 -4.26 -32.10 -5.52
CA ILE A 277 -5.07 -32.63 -6.65
C ILE A 277 -4.27 -32.40 -7.93
#